data_59da73992aee332d24eb364c75af1d89
#
_entry.id   59da73992aee332d24eb364c75af1d89
#
_cell.length_a   1.000
_cell.length_b   1.000
_cell.length_c   1.000
_cell.angle_alpha   90.00
_cell.angle_beta   90.00
_cell.angle_gamma   90.00
#
_symmetry.space_group_name_H-M   'P 1'
#
loop_
_entity.id
_entity.type
_entity.pdbx_description
1 polymer ?
#
loop_
_entity_poly.entity_id
_entity_poly.type
_entity_poly.pdbx_seq_one_letter_code
_entity_poly.pdbx_strand_id
1 'polypeptide(L)'
;MAVPVIDVDPGFSGIERSAWETAHRFARDVMRPAGEFLDKMPAGEVIGRDSVLWDVFRKHRELGLELFDIQSETSPQDQARLRSIVGEELGWGDSGLAISLGVANFPTMMAQMSGNPALMERFPQGTLGCWAITEPDHGSDLINFDGALSHPRGRDAKPNCIARRDGNQFVISG
;
A
#
# COMPACT_ATOMS: atom_id res chain seq x y z
N MET A 1 -14.83 9.73 24.94
CA MET A 1 -16.20 9.86 24.40
C MET A 1 -16.09 9.51 22.93
N ALA A 2 -16.54 8.30 22.53
CA ALA A 2 -16.49 7.87 21.15
C ALA A 2 -17.48 8.74 20.36
N VAL A 3 -17.01 9.44 19.33
CA VAL A 3 -17.88 10.09 18.35
C VAL A 3 -18.66 8.96 17.67
N PRO A 4 -20.01 9.00 17.68
CA PRO A 4 -20.76 8.01 16.93
C PRO A 4 -20.34 8.17 15.46
N VAL A 5 -19.74 7.13 14.89
CA VAL A 5 -19.67 6.98 13.45
C VAL A 5 -21.11 7.10 12.96
N ILE A 6 -21.36 7.97 12.02
CA ILE A 6 -22.68 8.15 11.41
C ILE A 6 -23.14 6.77 10.98
N ASP A 7 -24.17 6.25 11.65
CA ASP A 7 -24.78 4.95 11.33
C ASP A 7 -25.60 5.12 10.03
N VAL A 8 -24.86 5.30 8.95
CA VAL A 8 -25.41 5.26 7.60
C VAL A 8 -25.33 3.81 7.20
N ASP A 9 -26.45 3.11 7.11
CA ASP A 9 -26.47 1.84 6.42
C ASP A 9 -26.11 2.08 4.96
N PRO A 10 -24.88 1.73 4.54
CA PRO A 10 -24.42 2.03 3.17
C PRO A 10 -25.04 1.06 2.15
N GLY A 11 -25.98 0.22 2.57
CA GLY A 11 -26.59 -0.78 1.69
C GLY A 11 -25.59 -1.85 1.25
N PHE A 12 -24.70 -2.26 2.12
CA PHE A 12 -23.71 -3.29 1.82
C PHE A 12 -24.32 -4.63 1.44
N SER A 13 -23.83 -5.26 0.39
CA SER A 13 -24.05 -6.67 0.11
C SER A 13 -23.46 -7.54 1.24
N GLY A 14 -23.79 -8.83 1.25
CA GLY A 14 -23.26 -9.76 2.27
C GLY A 14 -21.73 -9.82 2.27
N ILE A 15 -21.10 -9.78 1.09
CA ILE A 15 -19.63 -9.80 0.93
C ILE A 15 -19.03 -8.50 1.42
N GLU A 16 -19.59 -7.36 1.04
CA GLU A 16 -19.13 -6.04 1.48
C GLU A 16 -19.23 -5.87 2.99
N ARG A 17 -20.32 -6.33 3.58
CA ARG A 17 -20.50 -6.30 5.06
C ARG A 17 -19.46 -7.18 5.76
N SER A 18 -19.20 -8.38 5.27
CA SER A 18 -18.17 -9.26 5.83
C SER A 18 -16.76 -8.66 5.70
N ALA A 19 -16.44 -8.04 4.58
CA ALA A 19 -15.17 -7.35 4.37
C ALA A 19 -15.04 -6.15 5.32
N TRP A 20 -16.09 -5.33 5.43
CA TRP A 20 -16.15 -4.22 6.36
C TRP A 20 -15.94 -4.66 7.82
N GLU A 21 -16.70 -5.66 8.29
CA GLU A 21 -16.60 -6.16 9.68
C GLU A 21 -15.21 -6.71 9.99
N THR A 22 -14.59 -7.39 9.02
CA THR A 22 -13.24 -7.96 9.18
C THR A 22 -12.20 -6.84 9.25
N ALA A 23 -12.25 -5.90 8.31
CA ALA A 23 -11.35 -4.74 8.27
C ALA A 23 -11.52 -3.86 9.51
N HIS A 24 -12.77 -3.59 9.93
CA HIS A 24 -13.06 -2.79 11.12
C HIS A 24 -12.49 -3.42 12.41
N ARG A 25 -12.68 -4.73 12.59
CA ARG A 25 -12.10 -5.43 13.75
C ARG A 25 -10.59 -5.40 13.74
N PHE A 26 -9.98 -5.64 12.60
CA PHE A 26 -8.52 -5.55 12.45
C PHE A 26 -8.01 -4.14 12.74
N ALA A 27 -8.66 -3.13 12.17
CA ALA A 27 -8.32 -1.73 12.38
C ALA A 27 -8.41 -1.34 13.87
N ARG A 28 -9.52 -1.70 14.52
CA ARG A 28 -9.78 -1.36 15.94
C ARG A 28 -8.87 -2.13 16.90
N ASP A 29 -8.74 -3.44 16.71
CA ASP A 29 -8.18 -4.32 17.74
C ASP A 29 -6.67 -4.57 17.52
N VAL A 30 -6.16 -4.28 16.32
CA VAL A 30 -4.77 -4.52 15.95
C VAL A 30 -4.06 -3.24 15.56
N MET A 31 -4.59 -2.50 14.55
CA MET A 31 -3.86 -1.35 14.01
C MET A 31 -3.80 -0.18 15.00
N ARG A 32 -4.92 0.22 15.59
CA ARG A 32 -4.93 1.36 16.53
C ARG A 32 -3.97 1.19 17.70
N PRO A 33 -4.03 0.09 18.49
CA PRO A 33 -3.09 -0.07 19.60
C PRO A 33 -1.63 -0.22 19.13
N ALA A 34 -1.39 -0.83 17.97
CA ALA A 34 -0.05 -0.93 17.41
C ALA A 34 0.46 0.45 16.95
N GLY A 35 -0.37 1.25 16.24
CA GLY A 35 -0.01 2.59 15.81
C GLY A 35 0.32 3.51 16.99
N GLU A 36 -0.53 3.54 18.01
CA GLU A 36 -0.28 4.31 19.24
C GLU A 36 1.02 3.91 19.96
N PHE A 37 1.40 2.65 19.88
CA PHE A 37 2.65 2.15 20.44
C PHE A 37 3.84 2.55 19.58
N LEU A 38 3.78 2.31 18.28
CA LEU A 38 4.84 2.59 17.30
C LEU A 38 5.16 4.09 17.21
N ASP A 39 4.14 4.95 17.32
CA ASP A 39 4.31 6.42 17.27
C ASP A 39 5.20 6.98 18.39
N LYS A 40 5.35 6.24 19.47
CA LYS A 40 6.21 6.61 20.62
C LYS A 40 7.61 6.03 20.52
N MET A 41 7.89 5.19 19.53
CA MET A 41 9.18 4.52 19.39
C MET A 41 10.15 5.34 18.54
N PRO A 42 11.46 5.28 18.80
CA PRO A 42 12.47 5.76 17.87
C PRO A 42 12.34 5.04 16.51
N ALA A 43 12.48 5.77 15.41
CA ALA A 43 12.26 5.24 14.06
C ALA A 43 13.05 3.95 13.75
N GLY A 44 14.28 3.84 14.26
CA GLY A 44 15.11 2.63 14.09
C GLY A 44 14.55 1.40 14.81
N GLU A 45 13.82 1.60 15.91
CA GLU A 45 13.21 0.51 16.67
C GLU A 45 11.88 0.04 16.05
N VAL A 46 11.17 0.96 15.38
CA VAL A 46 9.92 0.64 14.67
C VAL A 46 10.11 -0.50 13.68
N ILE A 47 11.23 -0.53 12.97
CA ILE A 47 11.58 -1.57 12.00
C ILE A 47 12.45 -2.69 12.58
N GLY A 48 12.65 -2.68 13.91
CA GLY A 48 13.40 -3.73 14.60
C GLY A 48 12.80 -5.12 14.39
N ARG A 49 13.63 -6.17 14.52
CA ARG A 49 13.22 -7.55 14.27
C ARG A 49 12.00 -7.98 15.08
N ASP A 50 11.90 -7.54 16.32
CA ASP A 50 10.87 -7.93 17.28
C ASP A 50 9.75 -6.86 17.40
N SER A 51 9.66 -5.96 16.43
CA SER A 51 8.65 -4.90 16.42
C SER A 51 7.25 -5.45 16.20
N VAL A 52 6.29 -4.88 16.90
CA VAL A 52 4.84 -5.15 16.71
C VAL A 52 4.38 -4.81 15.28
N LEU A 53 5.13 -3.99 14.55
CA LEU A 53 4.88 -3.71 13.13
C LEU A 53 4.72 -5.00 12.32
N TRP A 54 5.60 -5.97 12.52
CA TRP A 54 5.59 -7.23 11.77
C TRP A 54 4.39 -8.12 12.11
N ASP A 55 3.86 -8.01 13.34
CA ASP A 55 2.61 -8.68 13.70
C ASP A 55 1.41 -8.08 12.99
N VAL A 56 1.39 -6.75 12.81
CA VAL A 56 0.35 -6.08 12.00
C VAL A 56 0.38 -6.60 10.56
N PHE A 57 1.55 -6.64 9.92
CA PHE A 57 1.72 -7.16 8.55
C PHE A 57 1.27 -8.61 8.43
N ARG A 58 1.67 -9.47 9.37
CA ARG A 58 1.29 -10.87 9.38
C ARG A 58 -0.21 -11.06 9.50
N LYS A 59 -0.85 -10.40 10.45
CA LYS A 59 -2.31 -10.49 10.67
C LYS A 59 -3.11 -9.93 9.49
N HIS A 60 -2.67 -8.83 8.91
CA HIS A 60 -3.30 -8.27 7.70
C HIS A 60 -3.36 -9.30 6.57
N ARG A 61 -2.25 -9.99 6.33
CA ARG A 61 -2.16 -11.03 5.31
C ARG A 61 -3.03 -12.25 5.66
N GLU A 62 -2.96 -12.74 6.91
CA GLU A 62 -3.77 -13.87 7.38
C GLU A 62 -5.29 -13.64 7.20
N LEU A 63 -5.72 -12.40 7.27
CA LEU A 63 -7.12 -12.00 7.08
C LEU A 63 -7.51 -11.78 5.62
N GLY A 64 -6.55 -11.84 4.67
CA GLY A 64 -6.80 -11.61 3.26
C GLY A 64 -7.26 -10.17 2.94
N LEU A 65 -6.82 -9.19 3.72
CA LEU A 65 -7.17 -7.78 3.56
C LEU A 65 -6.27 -7.04 2.57
N GLU A 66 -5.42 -7.75 1.85
CA GLU A 66 -4.53 -7.16 0.85
C GLU A 66 -5.37 -6.60 -0.31
N LEU A 67 -5.40 -5.28 -0.43
CA LEU A 67 -6.28 -4.55 -1.35
C LEU A 67 -6.09 -4.94 -2.83
N PHE A 68 -4.94 -5.50 -3.19
CA PHE A 68 -4.62 -5.91 -4.55
C PHE A 68 -4.96 -7.38 -4.83
N ASP A 69 -5.18 -8.18 -3.78
CA ASP A 69 -5.49 -9.61 -3.88
C ASP A 69 -6.99 -9.91 -3.84
N ILE A 70 -7.83 -8.89 -3.82
CA ILE A 70 -9.27 -9.06 -3.99
C ILE A 70 -9.49 -9.49 -5.46
N GLN A 71 -8.99 -10.68 -5.78
CA GLN A 71 -9.32 -11.41 -6.97
C GLN A 71 -10.64 -12.11 -6.70
N SER A 72 -11.72 -11.45 -7.02
CA SER A 72 -13.01 -12.11 -6.98
C SER A 72 -13.48 -12.34 -8.41
N GLU A 73 -14.32 -13.35 -8.57
CA GLU A 73 -15.13 -13.54 -9.76
C GLU A 73 -16.15 -12.39 -9.96
N THR A 74 -16.00 -11.31 -9.18
CA THR A 74 -16.85 -10.13 -9.14
C THR A 74 -16.42 -9.10 -10.19
N SER A 75 -17.36 -8.22 -10.54
CA SER A 75 -17.11 -7.16 -11.52
C SER A 75 -15.98 -6.20 -11.05
N PRO A 76 -15.29 -5.51 -11.98
CA PRO A 76 -14.31 -4.47 -11.61
C PRO A 76 -14.88 -3.39 -10.69
N GLN A 77 -16.18 -3.10 -10.82
CA GLN A 77 -16.87 -2.14 -9.95
C GLN A 77 -16.99 -2.64 -8.52
N ASP A 78 -17.38 -3.92 -8.32
CA ASP A 78 -17.50 -4.51 -6.99
C ASP A 78 -16.12 -4.62 -6.32
N GLN A 79 -15.09 -4.96 -7.09
CA GLN A 79 -13.72 -4.95 -6.60
C GLN A 79 -13.27 -3.55 -6.14
N ALA A 80 -13.60 -2.51 -6.90
CA ALA A 80 -13.29 -1.13 -6.52
C ALA A 80 -14.01 -0.73 -5.24
N ARG A 81 -15.28 -1.11 -5.08
CA ARG A 81 -16.05 -0.88 -3.84
C ARG A 81 -15.45 -1.59 -2.64
N LEU A 82 -15.12 -2.88 -2.77
CA LEU A 82 -14.48 -3.64 -1.69
C LEU A 82 -13.15 -3.03 -1.27
N ARG A 83 -12.32 -2.61 -2.22
CA ARG A 83 -11.06 -1.90 -1.92
C ARG A 83 -11.29 -0.60 -1.18
N SER A 84 -12.32 0.16 -1.55
CA SER A 84 -12.66 1.42 -0.88
C SER A 84 -13.12 1.16 0.55
N ILE A 85 -14.00 0.18 0.77
CA ILE A 85 -14.51 -0.20 2.09
C ILE A 85 -13.36 -0.63 3.01
N VAL A 86 -12.52 -1.54 2.55
CA VAL A 86 -11.38 -2.02 3.33
C VAL A 86 -10.37 -0.90 3.57
N GLY A 87 -10.05 -0.12 2.53
CA GLY A 87 -9.10 0.99 2.63
C GLY A 87 -9.53 2.08 3.61
N GLU A 88 -10.83 2.40 3.66
CA GLU A 88 -11.39 3.35 4.61
C GLU A 88 -11.22 2.87 6.06
N GLU A 89 -11.54 1.60 6.33
CA GLU A 89 -11.39 1.02 7.66
C GLU A 89 -9.93 0.93 8.11
N LEU A 90 -9.02 0.54 7.21
CA LEU A 90 -7.60 0.52 7.53
C LEU A 90 -7.09 1.94 7.83
N GLY A 91 -7.50 2.93 7.03
CA GLY A 91 -7.17 4.34 7.26
C GLY A 91 -7.74 4.90 8.57
N TRP A 92 -8.95 4.49 8.93
CA TRP A 92 -9.56 4.79 10.23
C TRP A 92 -8.80 4.13 11.39
N GLY A 93 -8.26 2.94 11.18
CA GLY A 93 -7.42 2.24 12.15
C GLY A 93 -6.15 3.02 12.45
N ASP A 94 -5.33 3.19 11.45
CA ASP A 94 -4.10 3.99 11.46
C ASP A 94 -3.66 4.27 10.02
N SER A 95 -3.62 5.53 9.64
CA SER A 95 -3.32 5.92 8.25
C SER A 95 -1.86 5.63 7.85
N GLY A 96 -0.91 5.74 8.77
CA GLY A 96 0.49 5.42 8.53
C GLY A 96 0.70 3.93 8.28
N LEU A 97 0.09 3.09 9.11
CA LEU A 97 0.10 1.64 8.91
C LEU A 97 -0.64 1.23 7.63
N ALA A 98 -1.77 1.86 7.32
CA ALA A 98 -2.54 1.57 6.10
C ALA A 98 -1.70 1.83 4.83
N ILE A 99 -1.00 2.97 4.78
CA ILE A 99 -0.08 3.29 3.67
C ILE A 99 1.08 2.28 3.64
N SER A 100 1.67 1.96 4.78
CA SER A 100 2.79 1.01 4.86
C SER A 100 2.40 -0.38 4.34
N LEU A 101 1.22 -0.88 4.73
CA LEU A 101 0.67 -2.15 4.25
C LEU A 101 0.47 -2.14 2.73
N GLY A 102 -0.10 -1.05 2.19
CA GLY A 102 -0.31 -0.92 0.75
C GLY A 102 1.00 -0.87 -0.05
N VAL A 103 1.94 -0.02 0.39
CA VAL A 103 3.23 0.16 -0.31
C VAL A 103 4.10 -1.09 -0.25
N ALA A 104 4.04 -1.84 0.85
CA ALA A 104 4.83 -3.06 1.00
C ALA A 104 4.53 -4.11 -0.08
N ASN A 105 3.33 -4.12 -0.65
CA ASN A 105 2.91 -5.07 -1.68
C ASN A 105 3.31 -4.67 -3.12
N PHE A 106 3.95 -3.53 -3.32
CA PHE A 106 4.30 -3.06 -4.66
C PHE A 106 5.14 -4.03 -5.50
N PRO A 107 6.13 -4.76 -4.98
CA PRO A 107 6.88 -5.71 -5.80
C PRO A 107 5.98 -6.78 -6.41
N THR A 108 5.10 -7.36 -5.61
CA THR A 108 4.13 -8.36 -6.06
C THR A 108 3.15 -7.77 -7.07
N MET A 109 2.59 -6.60 -6.79
CA MET A 109 1.68 -5.90 -7.67
C MET A 109 2.34 -5.59 -9.03
N MET A 110 3.56 -5.08 -9.04
CA MET A 110 4.29 -4.78 -10.27
C MET A 110 4.62 -6.04 -11.07
N ALA A 111 4.98 -7.14 -10.38
CA ALA A 111 5.21 -8.42 -11.02
C ALA A 111 3.94 -8.94 -11.70
N GLN A 112 2.80 -8.88 -11.03
CA GLN A 112 1.50 -9.28 -11.58
C GLN A 112 1.10 -8.41 -12.78
N MET A 113 1.20 -7.08 -12.65
CA MET A 113 0.89 -6.14 -13.73
C MET A 113 1.76 -6.33 -14.96
N SER A 114 3.01 -6.80 -14.78
CA SER A 114 3.92 -7.07 -15.90
C SER A 114 3.50 -8.29 -16.73
N GLY A 115 2.70 -9.19 -16.16
CA GLY A 115 2.35 -10.47 -16.77
C GLY A 115 3.55 -11.41 -16.98
N ASN A 116 4.71 -11.11 -16.39
CA ASN A 116 5.93 -11.90 -16.56
C ASN A 116 6.03 -12.99 -15.50
N PRO A 117 5.92 -14.28 -15.86
CA PRO A 117 5.96 -15.38 -14.89
C PRO A 117 7.22 -15.43 -14.04
N ALA A 118 8.38 -15.09 -14.61
CA ALA A 118 9.64 -15.07 -13.88
C ALA A 118 9.69 -13.97 -12.80
N LEU A 119 9.04 -12.83 -13.04
CA LEU A 119 8.91 -11.79 -12.02
C LEU A 119 7.91 -12.19 -10.94
N MET A 120 6.80 -12.84 -11.32
CA MET A 120 5.81 -13.35 -10.36
C MET A 120 6.42 -14.41 -9.44
N GLU A 121 7.23 -15.31 -9.98
CA GLU A 121 7.98 -16.31 -9.19
C GLU A 121 9.01 -15.65 -8.26
N ARG A 122 9.71 -14.62 -8.75
CA ARG A 122 10.74 -13.92 -7.99
C ARG A 122 10.17 -13.04 -6.86
N PHE A 123 8.99 -12.47 -7.07
CA PHE A 123 8.31 -11.58 -6.13
C PHE A 123 6.93 -12.13 -5.76
N PRO A 124 6.88 -13.26 -5.03
CA PRO A 124 5.64 -13.87 -4.61
C PRO A 124 4.91 -12.97 -3.62
N GLN A 125 3.65 -13.28 -3.36
CA GLN A 125 2.84 -12.63 -2.33
C GLN A 125 3.59 -12.59 -1.00
N GLY A 126 3.55 -11.44 -0.35
CA GLY A 126 4.25 -11.20 0.90
C GLY A 126 5.71 -10.76 0.76
N THR A 127 6.20 -10.57 -0.46
CA THR A 127 7.47 -9.88 -0.67
C THR A 127 7.34 -8.43 -0.22
N LEU A 128 8.12 -8.06 0.79
CA LEU A 128 8.14 -6.68 1.28
C LEU A 128 8.92 -5.78 0.32
N GLY A 129 8.31 -4.68 -0.04
CA GLY A 129 8.91 -3.67 -0.88
C GLY A 129 8.77 -2.27 -0.33
N CYS A 130 9.22 -1.32 -1.12
CA CYS A 130 9.06 0.09 -0.84
C CYS A 130 8.85 0.84 -2.16
N TRP A 131 8.37 2.06 -2.02
CA TRP A 131 8.22 2.97 -3.14
C TRP A 131 9.09 4.20 -2.92
N ALA A 132 10.24 4.25 -3.59
CA ALA A 132 11.11 5.42 -3.60
C ALA A 132 10.55 6.43 -4.63
N ILE A 133 9.57 7.25 -4.20
CA ILE A 133 8.82 8.15 -5.09
C ILE A 133 9.41 9.56 -5.14
N THR A 134 10.21 9.95 -4.16
CA THR A 134 10.80 11.28 -4.07
C THR A 134 12.30 11.25 -4.35
N GLU A 135 12.79 12.28 -4.99
CA GLU A 135 14.19 12.53 -5.28
C GLU A 135 14.61 13.90 -4.74
N PRO A 136 15.92 14.24 -4.65
CA PRO A 136 16.34 15.55 -4.17
C PRO A 136 15.69 16.73 -4.89
N ASP A 137 15.51 16.62 -6.22
CA ASP A 137 14.93 17.67 -7.04
C ASP A 137 13.46 17.43 -7.42
N HIS A 138 12.87 16.30 -7.02
CA HIS A 138 11.51 15.91 -7.40
C HIS A 138 10.71 15.34 -6.22
N GLY A 139 9.46 15.71 -6.16
CA GLY A 139 8.53 15.28 -5.12
C GLY A 139 7.09 15.41 -5.60
N SER A 140 6.40 16.47 -5.17
CA SER A 140 4.99 16.71 -5.52
C SER A 140 4.76 17.05 -7.01
N ASP A 141 5.76 17.33 -7.79
CA ASP A 141 5.69 17.45 -9.25
C ASP A 141 5.22 16.15 -9.93
N LEU A 142 5.37 15.00 -9.30
CA LEU A 142 4.81 13.73 -9.75
C LEU A 142 3.28 13.73 -9.86
N ILE A 143 2.59 14.60 -9.15
CA ILE A 143 1.15 14.79 -9.25
C ILE A 143 0.75 15.92 -10.22
N ASN A 144 1.70 16.45 -10.96
CA ASN A 144 1.43 17.43 -12.02
C ASN A 144 0.85 16.71 -13.23
N PHE A 145 -0.46 16.73 -13.37
CA PHE A 145 -1.19 16.07 -14.45
C PHE A 145 -0.85 16.61 -15.84
N ASP A 146 -0.36 17.83 -15.94
CA ASP A 146 0.08 18.42 -17.21
C ASP A 146 1.43 17.84 -17.70
N GLY A 147 2.11 17.07 -16.84
CA GLY A 147 3.36 16.40 -17.17
C GLY A 147 4.53 17.31 -17.55
N ALA A 148 4.33 18.62 -17.48
CA ALA A 148 5.30 19.58 -18.00
C ALA A 148 6.60 19.60 -17.18
N LEU A 149 6.54 19.36 -15.87
CA LEU A 149 7.70 19.36 -14.99
C LEU A 149 8.41 18.02 -14.94
N SER A 150 7.68 16.92 -15.02
CA SER A 150 8.22 15.57 -14.94
C SER A 150 8.46 14.91 -16.29
N HIS A 151 8.20 15.61 -17.41
CA HIS A 151 8.47 15.07 -18.72
C HIS A 151 9.99 14.93 -18.96
N PRO A 152 10.51 13.74 -19.38
CA PRO A 152 11.95 13.52 -19.58
C PRO A 152 12.63 14.50 -20.54
N ARG A 153 11.84 15.20 -21.34
CA ARG A 153 12.30 16.25 -22.27
C ARG A 153 11.97 17.65 -21.77
N GLY A 154 11.38 17.77 -20.57
CA GLY A 154 11.11 19.04 -19.94
C GLY A 154 12.39 19.78 -19.62
N ARG A 155 12.39 21.09 -19.76
CA ARG A 155 13.57 21.96 -19.56
C ARG A 155 14.16 21.80 -18.14
N ASP A 156 13.32 21.48 -17.17
CA ASP A 156 13.64 21.41 -15.75
C ASP A 156 13.62 19.96 -15.22
N ALA A 157 13.29 18.97 -16.08
CA ALA A 157 13.30 17.57 -15.71
C ALA A 157 14.74 17.05 -15.60
N LYS A 158 15.26 16.99 -14.39
CA LYS A 158 16.58 16.42 -14.08
C LYS A 158 16.39 15.23 -13.13
N PRO A 159 16.03 14.03 -13.65
CA PRO A 159 15.90 12.87 -12.79
C PRO A 159 17.22 12.60 -12.07
N ASN A 160 17.18 12.48 -10.76
CA ASN A 160 18.34 12.13 -9.96
C ASN A 160 18.62 10.63 -10.05
N CYS A 161 17.57 9.81 -10.11
CA CYS A 161 17.68 8.37 -10.29
C CYS A 161 17.50 7.99 -11.76
N ILE A 162 18.52 7.40 -12.36
CA ILE A 162 18.54 7.05 -13.79
C ILE A 162 18.85 5.57 -13.95
N ALA A 163 18.04 4.88 -14.76
CA ALA A 163 18.31 3.52 -15.20
C ALA A 163 18.94 3.56 -16.62
N ARG A 164 20.17 3.10 -16.76
CA ARG A 164 20.88 2.99 -18.05
C ARG A 164 21.02 1.53 -18.44
N ARG A 165 20.71 1.24 -19.70
CA ARG A 165 20.90 -0.11 -20.22
C ARG A 165 22.37 -0.38 -20.45
N ASP A 166 22.86 -1.52 -19.95
CA ASP A 166 24.18 -2.07 -20.17
C ASP A 166 24.05 -3.54 -20.57
N GLY A 167 24.13 -3.81 -21.87
CA GLY A 167 23.89 -5.14 -22.42
C GLY A 167 22.50 -5.67 -22.08
N ASN A 168 22.43 -6.74 -21.29
CA ASN A 168 21.20 -7.39 -20.81
C ASN A 168 20.74 -6.91 -19.44
N GLN A 169 21.39 -5.93 -18.88
CA GLN A 169 21.11 -5.41 -17.54
C GLN A 169 20.77 -3.92 -17.59
N PHE A 170 20.23 -3.43 -16.49
CA PHE A 170 20.10 -2.01 -16.22
C PHE A 170 20.97 -1.64 -15.03
N VAL A 171 21.77 -0.62 -15.16
CA VAL A 171 22.51 0.00 -14.06
C VAL A 171 21.67 1.18 -13.56
N ILE A 172 21.31 1.14 -12.30
CA ILE A 172 20.56 2.21 -11.64
C ILE A 172 21.55 3.01 -10.82
N SER A 173 21.53 4.33 -11.00
CA SER A 173 22.37 5.29 -10.28
C SER A 173 21.56 6.53 -9.91
N GLY A 174 21.74 7.01 -8.68
CA GLY A 174 21.04 8.18 -8.14
C GLY A 174 21.20 8.30 -6.64
#